data_28156f5e0858cc78545eebcbde2e265f
#
_entry.id   28156f5e0858cc78545eebcbde2e265f
#
_cell.length_a   1.000
_cell.length_b   1.000
_cell.length_c   1.000
_cell.angle_alpha   90.00
_cell.angle_beta   90.00
_cell.angle_gamma   90.00
#
_symmetry.space_group_name_H-M   'P 1'
#
loop_
_entity.id
_entity.type
_entity.pdbx_description
1 polymer ?
#
loop_
_entity_poly.entity_id
_entity_poly.type
_entity_poly.pdbx_seq_one_letter_code
_entity_poly.pdbx_strand_id
1 'polypeptide(L)'
;HMAGFDATAVGGFGKEHFQNFDVGAMQGFKADHLGNFTSDAIGGIGMDHMKAFDPSAMAGFGKDQFGAMAASMMGAFDTEKIMNFDPTAMGGFDMEKMAAFDPNAVGGFGKDHMAAFDPSAMGGFNMEHMAAFDPNAMGGFDKSHMAGFDATAVGGFSMDHMKAFDPSAVGGFGKDHMAAFDPA
;
A
#
# COMPACT_ATOMS: atom_id res chain seq x y z
N HIS A 1 26.77 -8.57 -5.40
CA HIS A 1 26.59 -7.11 -5.56
C HIS A 1 25.48 -6.82 -6.57
N MET A 2 24.22 -6.86 -6.14
CA MET A 2 23.04 -6.65 -7.00
C MET A 2 23.02 -5.25 -7.63
N ALA A 3 23.52 -4.24 -6.95
CA ALA A 3 23.61 -2.86 -7.48
C ALA A 3 24.46 -2.70 -8.77
N GLY A 4 25.22 -3.69 -9.15
CA GLY A 4 26.04 -3.69 -10.37
C GLY A 4 25.38 -4.39 -11.57
N PHE A 5 24.20 -4.98 -11.40
CA PHE A 5 23.46 -5.55 -12.52
C PHE A 5 22.87 -4.43 -13.38
N ASP A 6 22.76 -4.71 -14.67
CA ASP A 6 21.91 -3.89 -15.55
C ASP A 6 20.46 -4.08 -15.13
N ALA A 7 19.73 -2.96 -15.01
CA ALA A 7 18.34 -2.98 -14.56
C ALA A 7 17.44 -3.86 -15.46
N THR A 8 17.72 -3.92 -16.74
CA THR A 8 16.96 -4.76 -17.68
C THR A 8 17.27 -6.25 -17.54
N ALA A 9 18.48 -6.59 -17.09
CA ALA A 9 18.89 -7.99 -16.91
C ALA A 9 18.09 -8.69 -15.81
N VAL A 10 17.60 -7.95 -14.82
CA VAL A 10 16.80 -8.53 -13.72
C VAL A 10 15.45 -9.07 -14.18
N GLY A 11 14.94 -8.61 -15.32
CA GLY A 11 13.74 -9.16 -15.95
C GLY A 11 13.88 -10.65 -16.34
N GLY A 12 15.10 -11.18 -16.36
CA GLY A 12 15.38 -12.60 -16.56
C GLY A 12 15.24 -13.44 -15.28
N PHE A 13 15.06 -12.83 -14.12
CA PHE A 13 14.83 -13.58 -12.88
C PHE A 13 13.39 -14.10 -12.83
N GLY A 14 13.23 -15.37 -12.52
CA GLY A 14 11.94 -15.97 -12.22
C GLY A 14 11.81 -16.29 -10.74
N LYS A 15 10.67 -16.83 -10.36
CA LYS A 15 10.31 -17.20 -8.99
C LYS A 15 11.40 -17.99 -8.26
N GLU A 16 11.96 -19.01 -8.92
CA GLU A 16 12.95 -19.90 -8.32
C GLU A 16 14.27 -19.17 -7.97
N HIS A 17 14.62 -18.13 -8.73
CA HIS A 17 15.80 -17.32 -8.43
C HIS A 17 15.63 -16.60 -7.10
N PHE A 18 14.48 -15.93 -6.89
CA PHE A 18 14.23 -15.19 -5.64
C PHE A 18 14.12 -16.10 -4.42
N GLN A 19 13.55 -17.29 -4.57
CA GLN A 19 13.49 -18.26 -3.48
C GLN A 19 14.88 -18.71 -2.97
N ASN A 20 15.91 -18.58 -3.81
CA ASN A 20 17.28 -19.00 -3.49
C ASN A 20 18.23 -17.83 -3.24
N PHE A 21 17.77 -16.58 -3.37
CA PHE A 21 18.62 -15.44 -3.02
C PHE A 21 18.83 -15.35 -1.51
N ASP A 22 20.03 -14.94 -1.13
CA ASP A 22 20.28 -14.51 0.23
C ASP A 22 19.48 -13.22 0.54
N VAL A 23 18.84 -13.17 1.70
CA VAL A 23 18.03 -12.03 2.12
C VAL A 23 18.82 -10.73 2.07
N GLY A 24 20.11 -10.75 2.47
CA GLY A 24 20.98 -9.59 2.42
C GLY A 24 21.27 -9.07 1.01
N ALA A 25 21.07 -9.89 -0.03
CA ALA A 25 21.22 -9.45 -1.40
C ALA A 25 20.15 -8.43 -1.84
N MET A 26 19.00 -8.42 -1.17
CA MET A 26 17.87 -7.53 -1.50
C MET A 26 18.22 -6.05 -1.36
N GLN A 27 19.09 -5.70 -0.42
CA GLN A 27 19.58 -4.31 -0.23
C GLN A 27 20.33 -3.74 -1.45
N GLY A 28 20.78 -4.61 -2.35
CA GLY A 28 21.48 -4.20 -3.56
C GLY A 28 20.57 -3.83 -4.73
N PHE A 29 19.29 -4.13 -4.65
CA PHE A 29 18.34 -3.74 -5.69
C PHE A 29 17.86 -2.30 -5.50
N LYS A 30 17.73 -1.57 -6.61
CA LYS A 30 17.25 -0.19 -6.67
C LYS A 30 15.90 -0.14 -7.38
N ALA A 31 15.25 1.02 -7.37
CA ALA A 31 13.96 1.23 -8.03
C ALA A 31 13.94 0.77 -9.50
N ASP A 32 14.99 1.11 -10.26
CA ASP A 32 15.11 0.68 -11.65
C ASP A 32 15.14 -0.85 -11.82
N HIS A 33 15.71 -1.58 -10.87
CA HIS A 33 15.68 -3.04 -10.88
C HIS A 33 14.28 -3.56 -10.59
N LEU A 34 13.63 -3.02 -9.55
CA LEU A 34 12.30 -3.47 -9.12
C LEU A 34 11.25 -3.27 -10.22
N GLY A 35 11.33 -2.17 -10.95
CA GLY A 35 10.44 -1.89 -12.07
C GLY A 35 10.54 -2.90 -13.22
N ASN A 36 11.63 -3.64 -13.30
CA ASN A 36 11.85 -4.67 -14.31
C ASN A 36 11.54 -6.10 -13.82
N PHE A 37 11.12 -6.29 -12.56
CA PHE A 37 10.70 -7.61 -12.11
C PHE A 37 9.37 -8.01 -12.77
N THR A 38 9.33 -9.24 -13.26
CA THR A 38 8.08 -9.81 -13.77
C THR A 38 7.16 -10.19 -12.61
N SER A 39 5.86 -10.27 -12.90
CA SER A 39 4.87 -10.75 -11.92
C SER A 39 5.19 -12.16 -11.41
N ASP A 40 5.76 -13.04 -12.26
CA ASP A 40 6.22 -14.38 -11.85
C ASP A 40 7.36 -14.28 -10.83
N ALA A 41 8.33 -13.40 -11.07
CA ALA A 41 9.45 -13.17 -10.17
C ALA A 41 8.99 -12.71 -8.78
N ILE A 42 8.00 -11.81 -8.73
CA ILE A 42 7.41 -11.31 -7.48
C ILE A 42 6.85 -12.45 -6.62
N GLY A 43 6.25 -13.47 -7.24
CA GLY A 43 5.75 -14.65 -6.54
C GLY A 43 6.83 -15.51 -5.85
N GLY A 44 8.10 -15.23 -6.10
CA GLY A 44 9.25 -15.88 -5.44
C GLY A 44 9.80 -15.08 -4.25
N ILE A 45 9.44 -13.80 -4.13
CA ILE A 45 9.91 -12.94 -3.04
C ILE A 45 9.17 -13.32 -1.76
N GLY A 46 9.90 -13.68 -0.71
CA GLY A 46 9.32 -13.95 0.61
C GLY A 46 9.28 -12.70 1.48
N MET A 47 8.58 -12.79 2.62
CA MET A 47 8.45 -11.65 3.55
C MET A 47 9.80 -11.11 4.03
N ASP A 48 10.76 -11.97 4.34
CA ASP A 48 12.09 -11.55 4.79
C ASP A 48 12.88 -10.85 3.69
N HIS A 49 12.74 -11.29 2.43
CA HIS A 49 13.29 -10.59 1.27
C HIS A 49 12.67 -9.20 1.13
N MET A 50 11.34 -9.10 1.26
CA MET A 50 10.64 -7.81 1.15
C MET A 50 11.06 -6.83 2.26
N LYS A 51 11.24 -7.30 3.49
CA LYS A 51 11.75 -6.49 4.61
C LYS A 51 13.16 -5.97 4.36
N ALA A 52 13.98 -6.72 3.64
CA ALA A 52 15.38 -6.39 3.41
C ALA A 52 15.62 -5.39 2.27
N PHE A 53 14.64 -5.11 1.43
CA PHE A 53 14.78 -4.06 0.42
C PHE A 53 14.96 -2.70 1.07
N ASP A 54 15.80 -1.87 0.44
CA ASP A 54 15.92 -0.46 0.80
C ASP A 54 14.59 0.26 0.55
N PRO A 55 14.09 1.10 1.49
CA PRO A 55 12.85 1.85 1.29
C PRO A 55 12.83 2.65 -0.02
N SER A 56 13.94 3.26 -0.42
CA SER A 56 14.03 4.03 -1.66
C SER A 56 13.83 3.20 -2.93
N ALA A 57 14.02 1.89 -2.86
CA ALA A 57 13.79 1.00 -3.99
C ALA A 57 12.29 0.79 -4.26
N MET A 58 11.43 1.03 -3.26
CA MET A 58 9.99 0.77 -3.34
C MET A 58 9.28 1.53 -4.46
N ALA A 59 9.78 2.71 -4.84
CA ALA A 59 9.29 3.47 -5.99
C ALA A 59 9.37 2.72 -7.33
N GLY A 60 10.13 1.64 -7.39
CA GLY A 60 10.23 0.82 -8.59
C GLY A 60 9.10 -0.19 -8.77
N PHE A 61 8.35 -0.51 -7.72
CA PHE A 61 7.20 -1.42 -7.87
C PHE A 61 6.03 -0.71 -8.53
N GLY A 62 5.53 -1.28 -9.61
CA GLY A 62 4.34 -0.81 -10.31
C GLY A 62 3.09 -1.59 -9.92
N LYS A 63 1.96 -1.20 -10.53
CA LYS A 63 0.64 -1.81 -10.31
C LYS A 63 0.64 -3.33 -10.48
N ASP A 64 1.27 -3.83 -11.55
CA ASP A 64 1.26 -5.26 -11.86
C ASP A 64 2.07 -6.07 -10.85
N GLN A 65 3.18 -5.52 -10.35
CA GLN A 65 3.98 -6.15 -9.32
C GLN A 65 3.22 -6.21 -8.00
N PHE A 66 2.60 -5.11 -7.55
CA PHE A 66 1.75 -5.14 -6.35
C PHE A 66 0.54 -6.08 -6.53
N GLY A 67 -0.06 -6.09 -7.72
CA GLY A 67 -1.15 -7.02 -8.04
C GLY A 67 -0.74 -8.49 -7.90
N ALA A 68 0.50 -8.82 -8.23
CA ALA A 68 1.05 -10.17 -8.15
C ALA A 68 1.50 -10.60 -6.74
N MET A 69 1.68 -9.65 -5.81
CA MET A 69 2.06 -9.96 -4.43
C MET A 69 0.92 -10.66 -3.69
N ALA A 70 1.27 -11.64 -2.88
CA ALA A 70 0.31 -12.23 -1.95
C ALA A 70 -0.03 -11.21 -0.82
N ALA A 71 -1.27 -11.21 -0.34
CA ALA A 71 -1.69 -10.35 0.76
C ALA A 71 -0.82 -10.50 2.01
N SER A 72 -0.37 -11.72 2.31
CA SER A 72 0.54 -11.98 3.43
C SER A 72 1.87 -11.21 3.37
N MET A 73 2.24 -10.67 2.21
CA MET A 73 3.44 -9.86 2.04
C MET A 73 3.28 -8.43 2.59
N MET A 74 2.06 -7.96 2.76
CA MET A 74 1.78 -6.58 3.17
C MET A 74 2.34 -6.24 4.54
N GLY A 75 2.42 -7.21 5.45
CA GLY A 75 3.07 -7.06 6.74
C GLY A 75 4.60 -6.87 6.71
N ALA A 76 5.21 -6.92 5.53
CA ALA A 76 6.63 -6.62 5.35
C ALA A 76 6.91 -5.13 5.11
N PHE A 77 5.89 -4.35 4.80
CA PHE A 77 6.03 -2.91 4.55
C PHE A 77 5.83 -2.12 5.85
N ASP A 78 6.80 -1.30 6.16
CA ASP A 78 6.74 -0.30 7.22
C ASP A 78 6.37 1.08 6.65
N THR A 79 6.17 2.06 7.51
CA THR A 79 5.83 3.43 7.15
C THR A 79 6.83 4.01 6.13
N GLU A 80 8.14 3.76 6.32
CA GLU A 80 9.18 4.32 5.46
C GLU A 80 9.11 3.74 4.04
N LYS A 81 8.87 2.43 3.91
CA LYS A 81 8.67 1.79 2.61
C LYS A 81 7.43 2.31 1.90
N ILE A 82 6.32 2.43 2.63
CA ILE A 82 5.04 2.91 2.07
C ILE A 82 5.16 4.35 1.56
N MET A 83 5.85 5.22 2.28
CA MET A 83 6.11 6.61 1.85
C MET A 83 6.83 6.70 0.50
N ASN A 84 7.57 5.66 0.13
CA ASN A 84 8.33 5.59 -1.11
C ASN A 84 7.58 4.88 -2.26
N PHE A 85 6.36 4.41 -2.06
CA PHE A 85 5.58 3.82 -3.16
C PHE A 85 5.28 4.88 -4.22
N ASP A 86 5.27 4.45 -5.48
CA ASP A 86 4.75 5.31 -6.55
C ASP A 86 3.21 5.33 -6.46
N PRO A 87 2.58 6.51 -6.35
CA PRO A 87 1.13 6.59 -6.29
C PRO A 87 0.42 5.88 -7.46
N THR A 88 1.02 5.87 -8.65
CA THR A 88 0.43 5.20 -9.82
C THR A 88 0.31 3.67 -9.65
N ALA A 89 1.03 3.11 -8.70
CA ALA A 89 1.00 1.68 -8.42
C ALA A 89 -0.14 1.27 -7.48
N MET A 90 -0.82 2.22 -6.83
CA MET A 90 -1.85 1.95 -5.81
C MET A 90 -3.02 1.12 -6.32
N GLY A 91 -3.35 1.22 -7.61
CA GLY A 91 -4.38 0.38 -8.22
C GLY A 91 -4.03 -1.13 -8.27
N GLY A 92 -2.85 -1.54 -7.84
CA GLY A 92 -2.46 -2.95 -7.68
C GLY A 92 -2.90 -3.57 -6.35
N PHE A 93 -3.37 -2.77 -5.42
CA PHE A 93 -3.88 -3.23 -4.13
C PHE A 93 -5.38 -3.51 -4.19
N ASP A 94 -5.78 -4.65 -3.67
CA ASP A 94 -7.16 -5.04 -3.47
C ASP A 94 -7.53 -5.01 -1.97
N MET A 95 -8.79 -5.29 -1.66
CA MET A 95 -9.31 -5.32 -0.29
C MET A 95 -8.53 -6.28 0.61
N GLU A 96 -8.13 -7.44 0.10
CA GLU A 96 -7.41 -8.46 0.88
C GLU A 96 -6.01 -7.97 1.28
N LYS A 97 -5.32 -7.30 0.34
CA LYS A 97 -4.02 -6.70 0.62
C LYS A 97 -4.13 -5.54 1.61
N MET A 98 -5.16 -4.68 1.46
CA MET A 98 -5.38 -3.59 2.41
C MET A 98 -5.60 -4.10 3.83
N ALA A 99 -6.41 -5.15 4.00
CA ALA A 99 -6.66 -5.76 5.30
C ALA A 99 -5.42 -6.39 5.95
N ALA A 100 -4.40 -6.71 5.15
CA ALA A 100 -3.19 -7.38 5.61
C ALA A 100 -2.02 -6.43 5.96
N PHE A 101 -2.16 -5.13 5.73
CA PHE A 101 -1.17 -4.17 6.21
C PHE A 101 -1.13 -4.11 7.74
N ASP A 102 0.06 -3.84 8.27
CA ASP A 102 0.17 -3.46 9.68
C ASP A 102 -0.47 -2.06 9.85
N PRO A 103 -1.43 -1.88 10.76
CA PRO A 103 -2.03 -0.57 11.00
C PRO A 103 -1.00 0.54 11.29
N ASN A 104 0.11 0.21 11.96
CA ASN A 104 1.15 1.21 12.23
C ASN A 104 1.89 1.66 10.95
N ALA A 105 1.86 0.86 9.89
CA ALA A 105 2.53 1.19 8.64
C ALA A 105 1.71 2.12 7.73
N VAL A 106 0.37 2.10 7.83
CA VAL A 106 -0.51 2.83 6.90
C VAL A 106 -0.38 4.35 7.00
N GLY A 107 0.18 4.87 8.08
CA GLY A 107 0.55 6.29 8.19
C GLY A 107 1.58 6.75 7.16
N GLY A 108 2.21 5.82 6.43
CA GLY A 108 3.10 6.13 5.30
C GLY A 108 2.36 6.53 4.02
N PHE A 109 1.08 6.23 3.89
CA PHE A 109 0.32 6.65 2.72
C PHE A 109 0.03 8.15 2.77
N GLY A 110 0.48 8.87 1.73
CA GLY A 110 0.19 10.29 1.56
C GLY A 110 -1.06 10.53 0.71
N LYS A 111 -1.42 11.81 0.54
CA LYS A 111 -2.59 12.26 -0.21
C LYS A 111 -2.67 11.67 -1.64
N ASP A 112 -1.55 11.65 -2.35
CA ASP A 112 -1.50 11.17 -3.73
C ASP A 112 -1.70 9.65 -3.81
N HIS A 113 -1.23 8.90 -2.81
CA HIS A 113 -1.51 7.48 -2.68
C HIS A 113 -3.01 7.24 -2.50
N MET A 114 -3.66 8.00 -1.57
CA MET A 114 -5.09 7.86 -1.31
C MET A 114 -5.95 8.15 -2.54
N ALA A 115 -5.58 9.16 -3.32
CA ALA A 115 -6.28 9.51 -4.56
C ALA A 115 -6.14 8.46 -5.68
N ALA A 116 -5.13 7.61 -5.60
CA ALA A 116 -4.81 6.64 -6.64
C ALA A 116 -5.29 5.21 -6.33
N PHE A 117 -5.78 4.94 -5.15
CA PHE A 117 -6.39 3.65 -4.82
C PHE A 117 -7.67 3.40 -5.62
N ASP A 118 -7.92 2.13 -5.91
CA ASP A 118 -9.23 1.74 -6.39
C ASP A 118 -10.25 1.80 -5.22
N PRO A 119 -11.40 2.48 -5.38
CA PRO A 119 -12.41 2.56 -4.32
C PRO A 119 -12.85 1.19 -3.78
N SER A 120 -12.79 0.14 -4.60
CA SER A 120 -13.13 -1.22 -4.15
C SER A 120 -12.16 -1.80 -3.13
N ALA A 121 -10.94 -1.27 -3.04
CA ALA A 121 -9.96 -1.69 -2.05
C ALA A 121 -10.25 -1.13 -0.64
N MET A 122 -11.04 -0.05 -0.55
CA MET A 122 -11.29 0.67 0.71
C MET A 122 -11.96 -0.19 1.80
N GLY A 123 -12.75 -1.18 1.41
CA GLY A 123 -13.37 -2.12 2.34
C GLY A 123 -12.39 -3.01 3.10
N GLY A 124 -11.10 -3.03 2.71
CA GLY A 124 -10.05 -3.76 3.42
C GLY A 124 -9.51 -3.03 4.65
N PHE A 125 -9.73 -1.73 4.76
CA PHE A 125 -9.30 -0.98 5.94
C PHE A 125 -10.27 -1.18 7.11
N ASN A 126 -9.72 -1.39 8.29
CA ASN A 126 -10.46 -1.48 9.53
C ASN A 126 -10.29 -0.20 10.39
N MET A 127 -10.92 -0.15 11.56
CA MET A 127 -10.87 0.98 12.48
C MET A 127 -9.43 1.35 12.92
N GLU A 128 -8.56 0.35 13.11
CA GLU A 128 -7.17 0.59 13.52
C GLU A 128 -6.36 1.26 12.40
N HIS A 129 -6.59 0.84 11.15
CA HIS A 129 -6.02 1.50 9.98
C HIS A 129 -6.48 2.96 9.88
N MET A 130 -7.79 3.21 10.05
CA MET A 130 -8.33 4.57 9.99
C MET A 130 -7.72 5.48 11.05
N ALA A 131 -7.53 4.98 12.26
CA ALA A 131 -6.92 5.74 13.37
C ALA A 131 -5.43 6.05 13.13
N ALA A 132 -4.74 5.24 12.34
CA ALA A 132 -3.31 5.35 12.10
C ALA A 132 -2.93 6.17 10.86
N PHE A 133 -3.88 6.54 10.01
CA PHE A 133 -3.59 7.41 8.85
C PHE A 133 -3.12 8.79 9.30
N ASP A 134 -2.23 9.38 8.49
CA ASP A 134 -1.92 10.79 8.62
C ASP A 134 -3.16 11.63 8.20
N PRO A 135 -3.67 12.54 9.05
CA PRO A 135 -4.78 13.41 8.67
C PRO A 135 -4.56 14.17 7.36
N ASN A 136 -3.31 14.51 7.03
CA ASN A 136 -3.00 15.20 5.77
C ASN A 136 -3.27 14.33 4.52
N ALA A 137 -3.31 13.01 4.66
CA ALA A 137 -3.64 12.11 3.56
C ALA A 137 -5.14 12.12 3.21
N MET A 138 -6.00 12.51 4.14
CA MET A 138 -7.46 12.45 3.99
C MET A 138 -7.99 13.24 2.80
N GLY A 139 -7.31 14.34 2.44
CA GLY A 139 -7.68 15.12 1.25
C GLY A 139 -7.48 14.41 -0.08
N GLY A 140 -6.91 13.20 -0.09
CA GLY A 140 -6.79 12.37 -1.29
C GLY A 140 -8.03 11.52 -1.58
N PHE A 141 -8.89 11.31 -0.62
CA PHE A 141 -10.12 10.54 -0.82
C PHE A 141 -11.19 11.35 -1.53
N ASP A 142 -11.86 10.72 -2.48
CA ASP A 142 -13.06 11.24 -3.11
C ASP A 142 -14.33 10.54 -2.59
N LYS A 143 -15.48 10.94 -3.14
CA LYS A 143 -16.78 10.37 -2.81
C LYS A 143 -16.87 8.85 -2.99
N SER A 144 -16.20 8.32 -4.01
CA SER A 144 -16.22 6.88 -4.32
C SER A 144 -15.42 6.08 -3.30
N HIS A 145 -14.28 6.61 -2.86
CA HIS A 145 -13.50 6.03 -1.78
C HIS A 145 -14.29 5.98 -0.48
N MET A 146 -14.98 7.09 -0.11
CA MET A 146 -15.81 7.14 1.10
C MET A 146 -16.93 6.09 1.08
N ALA A 147 -17.54 5.88 -0.07
CA ALA A 147 -18.59 4.87 -0.23
C ALA A 147 -18.04 3.43 -0.17
N GLY A 148 -16.75 3.25 -0.42
CA GLY A 148 -16.10 1.94 -0.42
C GLY A 148 -15.64 1.45 0.96
N PHE A 149 -15.59 2.31 1.98
CA PHE A 149 -15.22 1.88 3.33
C PHE A 149 -16.26 0.96 3.95
N ASP A 150 -15.80 0.02 4.78
CA ASP A 150 -16.72 -0.67 5.67
C ASP A 150 -17.24 0.32 6.74
N ALA A 151 -18.54 0.27 7.03
CA ALA A 151 -19.15 1.19 7.99
C ALA A 151 -18.51 1.10 9.38
N THR A 152 -18.01 -0.07 9.78
CA THR A 152 -17.36 -0.25 11.08
C THR A 152 -15.96 0.43 11.12
N ALA A 153 -15.32 0.60 9.99
CA ALA A 153 -14.00 1.23 9.92
C ALA A 153 -14.04 2.73 10.22
N VAL A 154 -15.13 3.41 9.85
CA VAL A 154 -15.22 4.87 9.97
C VAL A 154 -15.17 5.38 11.41
N GLY A 155 -15.47 4.54 12.40
CA GLY A 155 -15.30 4.86 13.82
C GLY A 155 -13.85 5.12 14.23
N GLY A 156 -12.87 4.75 13.40
CA GLY A 156 -11.46 5.04 13.62
C GLY A 156 -11.03 6.46 13.24
N PHE A 157 -11.85 7.21 12.51
CA PHE A 157 -11.49 8.58 12.15
C PHE A 157 -11.56 9.52 13.35
N SER A 158 -10.46 10.24 13.57
CA SER A 158 -10.41 11.31 14.57
C SER A 158 -11.01 12.61 14.05
N MET A 159 -11.23 13.58 14.93
CA MET A 159 -11.66 14.92 14.56
C MET A 159 -10.71 15.61 13.57
N ASP A 160 -9.41 15.32 13.63
CA ASP A 160 -8.44 15.92 12.70
C ASP A 160 -8.53 15.28 11.32
N HIS A 161 -8.80 13.95 11.24
CA HIS A 161 -9.14 13.30 9.99
C HIS A 161 -10.40 13.93 9.36
N MET A 162 -11.45 14.12 10.13
CA MET A 162 -12.71 14.68 9.66
C MET A 162 -12.56 16.13 9.14
N LYS A 163 -11.72 16.93 9.75
CA LYS A 163 -11.42 18.31 9.27
C LYS A 163 -10.61 18.33 7.98
N ALA A 164 -9.82 17.28 7.72
CA ALA A 164 -8.92 17.21 6.59
C ALA A 164 -9.55 16.63 5.30
N PHE A 165 -10.73 16.03 5.40
CA PHE A 165 -11.46 15.57 4.21
C PHE A 165 -11.86 16.74 3.31
N ASP A 166 -11.80 16.52 2.00
CA ASP A 166 -12.46 17.41 1.06
C ASP A 166 -13.99 17.35 1.30
N PRO A 167 -14.68 18.49 1.46
CA PRO A 167 -16.12 18.50 1.67
C PRO A 167 -16.92 17.76 0.59
N SER A 168 -16.42 17.68 -0.64
CA SER A 168 -17.06 16.94 -1.72
C SER A 168 -17.00 15.42 -1.52
N ALA A 169 -15.96 14.92 -0.84
CA ALA A 169 -15.79 13.51 -0.54
C ALA A 169 -16.77 13.00 0.52
N VAL A 170 -17.08 13.84 1.51
CA VAL A 170 -17.97 13.47 2.64
C VAL A 170 -19.36 13.01 2.19
N GLY A 171 -19.82 13.50 1.05
CA GLY A 171 -21.07 13.03 0.43
C GLY A 171 -21.08 11.56 0.00
N GLY A 172 -19.95 10.85 0.11
CA GLY A 172 -19.84 9.42 -0.13
C GLY A 172 -20.24 8.55 1.07
N PHE A 173 -20.25 9.11 2.28
CA PHE A 173 -20.71 8.39 3.46
C PHE A 173 -22.21 8.08 3.38
N GLY A 174 -22.54 6.80 3.47
CA GLY A 174 -23.91 6.33 3.52
C GLY A 174 -24.50 6.39 4.94
N LYS A 175 -25.76 5.97 5.06
CA LYS A 175 -26.49 5.95 6.34
C LYS A 175 -25.77 5.12 7.40
N ASP A 176 -25.24 3.96 7.01
CA ASP A 176 -24.59 3.03 7.94
C ASP A 176 -23.25 3.59 8.43
N HIS A 177 -22.50 4.28 7.54
CA HIS A 177 -21.31 5.02 7.93
C HIS A 177 -21.64 6.09 8.98
N MET A 178 -22.69 6.89 8.73
CA MET A 178 -23.10 7.94 9.65
C MET A 178 -23.58 7.42 11.01
N ALA A 179 -24.15 6.21 11.02
CA ALA A 179 -24.56 5.56 12.26
C ALA A 179 -23.37 5.01 13.08
N ALA A 180 -22.23 4.77 12.42
CA ALA A 180 -21.03 4.23 13.05
C ALA A 180 -20.10 5.32 13.60
N PHE A 181 -20.27 6.58 13.24
CA PHE A 181 -19.56 7.67 13.88
C PHE A 181 -20.03 7.80 15.34
N ASP A 182 -19.06 7.81 16.26
CA ASP A 182 -19.36 8.02 17.68
C ASP A 182 -19.78 9.49 17.90
N PRO A 183 -20.93 9.76 18.49
CA PRO A 183 -21.39 11.13 18.78
C PRO A 183 -20.74 11.73 20.03
N ALA A 184 -19.81 11.05 20.73
CA ALA A 184 -19.22 11.50 21.99
C ALA A 184 -18.21 12.64 21.85
#